data_afd316a986091813b65962686b9dbf48
#
_entry.id   afd316a986091813b65962686b9dbf48
#
_cell.length_a   1.000
_cell.length_b   1.000
_cell.length_c   1.000
_cell.angle_alpha   90.00
_cell.angle_beta   90.00
_cell.angle_gamma   90.00
#
_symmetry.space_group_name_H-M   'P 1'
#
loop_
_entity.id
_entity.type
_entity.pdbx_description
1 polymer ?
#
loop_
_entity_poly.entity_id
_entity_poly.type
_entity_poly.pdbx_seq_one_letter_code
_entity_poly.pdbx_strand_id
1 'polypeptide(L)'
;MKTLYNRNYINMVLIFFFIFQMSINAFDVQEITIEKSKSGNPFLGFDDKGNIFYGGDPSILVDGDTVYAYVGHDTSTTESYYMPDWHCYSSKNMIDWTYEGEILSNSEIKWASDKYSSWAGQVVKYHDKYYFYYCTGANAENGGDRSIGVAVSYSPTGRFVDIGKPLVRNTDTYDGEIAWEDIDPTFWIETDEEGIEHRILGWGNYRSFNCELNEDMISIKIKDGDETRLSVEKASDMPNADIKIGVIKGLPSGHQYTEAPYYYKRILLDGTTRYYLFFAYDWREQMAYAYCDNLKDFINNEWTFGGVIMEPSATSNTNHMAVFDFKGHTYYVYHDGSLPHGSGYRRVACIEEFKVNDDGTIPYIKKTAVGLTGTVSQITDLNGHYIYVEKFENTLNDEDYPMIGKAISVDNFNGEESEWEINPGKSDKLKDSYISFESNYKPGMYLAVGDIKSDGTYDIVLSQDVNGTINEANSMTFRTILGLSGTGVSFESVLLPGYYLSSSKNDLILTSNPVVEEATFNVKTL
;
A
#
# COMPACT_ATOMS: atom_id res chain seq x y z
N MET A 1 39.68 69.44 51.86
CA MET A 1 39.73 69.34 53.34
C MET A 1 38.95 68.17 53.78
N LYS A 2 39.63 67.25 54.45
CA LYS A 2 39.18 66.30 55.51
C LYS A 2 37.81 65.65 55.29
N THR A 3 37.82 64.35 54.96
CA THR A 3 37.87 63.16 55.86
C THR A 3 36.60 62.97 56.66
N LEU A 4 35.96 61.83 56.50
CA LEU A 4 35.88 60.84 57.55
C LEU A 4 35.21 59.52 57.03
N TYR A 5 35.92 58.47 57.32
CA TYR A 5 35.51 57.08 57.21
C TYR A 5 34.30 56.78 58.09
N ASN A 6 33.39 55.93 57.57
CA ASN A 6 32.65 55.06 58.50
C ASN A 6 32.53 53.69 57.88
N ARG A 7 33.16 52.73 58.53
CA ARG A 7 33.10 51.31 58.30
C ARG A 7 31.81 50.75 58.91
N ASN A 8 30.96 50.23 58.13
CA ASN A 8 29.95 49.31 58.64
C ASN A 8 30.25 47.90 58.13
N TYR A 9 30.56 47.01 59.06
CA TYR A 9 30.71 45.59 58.88
C TYR A 9 29.31 45.00 58.52
N ILE A 10 29.17 44.47 57.29
CA ILE A 10 28.08 43.59 56.96
C ILE A 10 28.60 42.19 57.13
N ASN A 11 28.02 41.47 58.11
CA ASN A 11 28.22 40.04 58.29
C ASN A 11 27.75 39.30 57.05
N MET A 12 28.70 38.73 56.32
CA MET A 12 28.42 37.81 55.23
C MET A 12 28.14 36.42 55.83
N VAL A 13 26.87 36.09 56.00
CA VAL A 13 26.41 34.73 56.29
C VAL A 13 26.62 33.90 55.03
N LEU A 14 27.65 33.09 55.01
CA LEU A 14 27.85 32.03 54.01
C LEU A 14 26.82 30.96 54.27
N ILE A 15 25.72 30.97 53.52
CA ILE A 15 24.83 29.84 53.41
C ILE A 15 25.50 28.83 52.45
N PHE A 16 26.08 27.79 52.99
CA PHE A 16 26.49 26.62 52.24
C PHE A 16 25.21 25.91 51.80
N PHE A 17 24.80 26.10 50.58
CA PHE A 17 23.91 25.17 49.89
C PHE A 17 24.72 23.90 49.61
N PHE A 18 24.53 22.90 50.42
CA PHE A 18 24.84 21.51 50.06
C PHE A 18 23.85 21.11 48.95
N ILE A 19 24.24 21.33 47.72
CA ILE A 19 23.62 20.61 46.59
C ILE A 19 24.06 19.17 46.76
N PHE A 20 23.20 18.36 47.35
CA PHE A 20 23.26 16.91 47.19
C PHE A 20 22.99 16.65 45.70
N GLN A 21 24.06 16.67 44.91
CA GLN A 21 24.06 16.02 43.62
C GLN A 21 23.95 14.52 43.96
N MET A 22 22.72 13.99 44.05
CA MET A 22 22.51 12.59 43.79
C MET A 22 23.04 12.35 42.39
N SER A 23 24.25 11.87 42.28
CA SER A 23 24.69 11.11 41.14
C SER A 23 23.69 9.94 41.08
N ILE A 24 22.67 10.07 40.27
CA ILE A 24 22.03 8.92 39.69
C ILE A 24 23.21 8.23 39.00
N ASN A 25 23.71 7.15 39.60
CA ASN A 25 24.54 6.21 38.86
C ASN A 25 23.73 5.91 37.63
N ALA A 26 24.14 6.46 36.48
CA ALA A 26 23.71 5.93 35.21
C ALA A 26 24.10 4.45 35.32
N PHE A 27 23.12 3.60 35.56
CA PHE A 27 23.31 2.17 35.38
C PHE A 27 23.96 2.07 34.00
N ASP A 28 25.10 1.39 33.98
CA ASP A 28 25.78 1.11 32.71
C ASP A 28 24.84 0.19 31.95
N VAL A 29 23.94 0.82 31.16
CA VAL A 29 22.80 0.16 30.51
C VAL A 29 23.41 -0.64 29.38
N GLN A 30 23.46 -1.95 29.56
CA GLN A 30 23.99 -2.85 28.55
C GLN A 30 23.04 -2.89 27.36
N GLU A 31 23.45 -2.27 26.26
CA GLU A 31 22.75 -2.43 24.97
C GLU A 31 22.84 -3.89 24.52
N ILE A 32 21.75 -4.41 24.00
CA ILE A 32 21.67 -5.73 23.38
C ILE A 32 21.08 -5.62 22.00
N THR A 33 21.36 -6.58 21.15
CA THR A 33 20.77 -6.70 19.82
C THR A 33 19.72 -7.80 19.85
N ILE A 34 18.55 -7.53 19.31
CA ILE A 34 17.53 -8.55 19.03
C ILE A 34 17.44 -8.75 17.52
N GLU A 35 16.96 -9.91 17.09
CA GLU A 35 16.77 -10.22 15.68
C GLU A 35 15.73 -9.26 15.09
N LYS A 36 16.08 -8.65 13.97
CA LYS A 36 15.20 -7.78 13.19
C LYS A 36 14.62 -8.57 12.03
N SER A 37 13.42 -8.21 11.62
CA SER A 37 12.83 -8.74 10.40
C SER A 37 13.72 -8.48 9.19
N LYS A 38 13.67 -9.38 8.23
CA LYS A 38 14.10 -9.06 6.88
C LYS A 38 13.06 -8.13 6.26
N SER A 39 13.43 -7.35 5.24
CA SER A 39 12.46 -6.47 4.60
C SER A 39 11.25 -7.28 4.10
N GLY A 40 10.05 -6.89 4.53
CA GLY A 40 8.78 -7.46 4.16
C GLY A 40 8.06 -6.59 3.12
N ASN A 41 6.82 -6.23 3.41
CA ASN A 41 6.12 -5.20 2.69
C ASN A 41 6.57 -3.79 3.15
N PRO A 42 6.60 -2.79 2.25
CA PRO A 42 6.36 -2.91 0.81
C PRO A 42 7.51 -3.62 0.07
N PHE A 43 7.18 -4.44 -0.95
CA PHE A 43 8.20 -5.18 -1.72
C PHE A 43 8.86 -4.34 -2.82
N LEU A 44 8.22 -3.27 -3.26
CA LEU A 44 8.80 -2.19 -4.07
C LEU A 44 8.93 -0.95 -3.20
N GLY A 45 9.65 0.08 -3.64
CA GLY A 45 9.73 1.34 -2.89
C GLY A 45 11.07 2.04 -2.95
N PHE A 46 11.99 1.55 -3.78
CA PHE A 46 13.30 2.17 -3.98
C PHE A 46 13.70 2.17 -5.45
N ASP A 47 14.37 3.26 -5.87
CA ASP A 47 15.01 3.36 -7.17
C ASP A 47 16.38 2.63 -7.17
N ASP A 48 17.09 2.68 -8.32
CA ASP A 48 18.42 2.08 -8.51
C ASP A 48 19.52 2.72 -7.65
N LYS A 49 19.26 3.87 -7.04
CA LYS A 49 20.17 4.59 -6.14
C LYS A 49 19.83 4.39 -4.67
N GLY A 50 18.75 3.66 -4.38
CA GLY A 50 18.24 3.44 -3.03
C GLY A 50 17.46 4.63 -2.47
N ASN A 51 17.02 5.58 -3.29
CA ASN A 51 16.09 6.61 -2.86
C ASN A 51 14.68 6.04 -2.78
N ILE A 52 13.87 6.57 -1.85
CA ILE A 52 12.45 6.22 -1.76
C ILE A 52 11.76 6.55 -3.08
N PHE A 53 10.99 5.59 -3.58
CA PHE A 53 10.17 5.69 -4.77
C PHE A 53 8.74 5.30 -4.43
N TYR A 54 7.81 6.24 -4.53
CA TYR A 54 6.39 5.97 -4.34
C TYR A 54 5.76 5.54 -5.65
N GLY A 55 5.14 4.35 -5.65
CA GLY A 55 4.53 3.77 -6.83
C GLY A 55 3.18 3.13 -6.52
N GLY A 56 2.09 3.76 -6.99
CA GLY A 56 0.73 3.27 -6.85
C GLY A 56 0.24 2.44 -8.02
N ASP A 57 -0.96 1.89 -7.89
CA ASP A 57 -1.72 1.20 -8.93
C ASP A 57 -0.93 0.08 -9.62
N PRO A 58 -0.43 -0.91 -8.86
CA PRO A 58 0.46 -1.93 -9.39
C PRO A 58 -0.25 -2.85 -10.37
N SER A 59 0.42 -3.16 -11.50
CA SER A 59 0.02 -4.25 -12.40
C SER A 59 1.20 -5.17 -12.71
N ILE A 60 0.91 -6.40 -13.10
CA ILE A 60 1.91 -7.46 -13.24
C ILE A 60 1.85 -8.09 -14.63
N LEU A 61 3.01 -8.34 -15.18
CA LEU A 61 3.22 -9.20 -16.34
C LEU A 61 4.18 -10.34 -15.98
N VAL A 62 3.76 -11.57 -16.21
CA VAL A 62 4.64 -12.75 -16.16
C VAL A 62 5.07 -13.08 -17.58
N ASP A 63 6.37 -13.00 -17.86
CA ASP A 63 6.94 -13.38 -19.15
C ASP A 63 8.10 -14.36 -18.97
N GLY A 64 7.83 -15.61 -19.25
CA GLY A 64 8.77 -16.71 -19.05
C GLY A 64 9.13 -16.92 -17.57
N ASP A 65 10.39 -16.75 -17.23
CA ASP A 65 10.93 -16.90 -15.87
C ASP A 65 11.01 -15.58 -15.08
N THR A 66 10.47 -14.51 -15.62
CA THR A 66 10.57 -13.16 -15.06
C THR A 66 9.18 -12.55 -14.84
N VAL A 67 9.02 -11.93 -13.69
CA VAL A 67 7.84 -11.13 -13.34
C VAL A 67 8.23 -9.66 -13.46
N TYR A 68 7.40 -8.89 -14.14
CA TYR A 68 7.51 -7.45 -14.28
C TYR A 68 6.36 -6.78 -13.53
N ALA A 69 6.69 -5.83 -12.66
CA ALA A 69 5.73 -5.01 -11.94
C ALA A 69 5.77 -3.58 -12.50
N TYR A 70 4.61 -3.05 -12.83
CA TYR A 70 4.44 -1.69 -13.35
C TYR A 70 3.66 -0.87 -12.34
N VAL A 71 4.11 0.35 -12.11
CA VAL A 71 3.51 1.28 -11.15
C VAL A 71 3.47 2.69 -11.70
N GLY A 72 2.46 3.46 -11.33
CA GLY A 72 2.45 4.90 -11.53
C GLY A 72 3.32 5.58 -10.46
N HIS A 73 3.99 6.68 -10.79
CA HIS A 73 4.94 7.38 -9.93
C HIS A 73 4.26 8.50 -9.15
N ASP A 74 3.99 8.29 -7.87
CA ASP A 74 3.40 9.27 -6.97
C ASP A 74 4.46 10.30 -6.51
N THR A 75 4.39 11.52 -7.01
CA THR A 75 5.34 12.60 -6.66
C THR A 75 4.71 13.74 -5.87
N SER A 76 3.48 13.55 -5.40
CA SER A 76 2.71 14.59 -4.71
C SER A 76 3.34 15.02 -3.40
N THR A 77 3.32 16.32 -3.13
CA THR A 77 3.63 16.90 -1.81
C THR A 77 2.38 17.44 -1.11
N THR A 78 1.19 17.17 -1.68
CA THR A 78 -0.12 17.62 -1.20
C THR A 78 -1.11 16.45 -1.21
N GLU A 79 -2.35 16.69 -0.85
CA GLU A 79 -3.45 15.73 -0.91
C GLU A 79 -4.11 15.74 -2.31
N SER A 80 -3.32 15.42 -3.32
CA SER A 80 -3.82 15.25 -4.70
C SER A 80 -2.87 14.38 -5.49
N TYR A 81 -3.39 13.63 -6.46
CA TYR A 81 -2.58 12.79 -7.33
C TYR A 81 -1.74 13.64 -8.28
N TYR A 82 -0.43 13.42 -8.23
CA TYR A 82 0.54 14.06 -9.10
C TYR A 82 1.52 12.99 -9.58
N MET A 83 1.20 12.42 -10.74
CA MET A 83 1.84 11.22 -11.29
C MET A 83 2.36 11.52 -12.70
N PRO A 84 3.66 11.88 -12.86
CA PRO A 84 4.19 12.31 -14.17
C PRO A 84 4.50 11.15 -15.13
N ASP A 85 4.73 9.96 -14.65
CA ASP A 85 5.27 8.85 -15.43
C ASP A 85 4.95 7.48 -14.83
N TRP A 86 5.23 6.41 -15.56
CA TRP A 86 5.12 5.01 -15.14
C TRP A 86 6.48 4.34 -15.15
N HIS A 87 6.70 3.46 -14.18
CA HIS A 87 7.96 2.76 -13.98
C HIS A 87 7.78 1.25 -13.93
N CYS A 88 8.89 0.53 -14.15
CA CYS A 88 8.94 -0.92 -14.15
C CYS A 88 9.98 -1.44 -13.16
N TYR A 89 9.65 -2.55 -12.54
CA TYR A 89 10.56 -3.40 -11.76
C TYR A 89 10.49 -4.82 -12.31
N SER A 90 11.55 -5.61 -12.10
CA SER A 90 11.57 -7.01 -12.50
C SER A 90 12.11 -7.93 -11.40
N SER A 91 11.63 -9.17 -11.37
CA SER A 91 12.12 -10.21 -10.47
C SER A 91 12.03 -11.59 -11.10
N LYS A 92 12.97 -12.48 -10.71
CA LYS A 92 12.92 -13.91 -11.07
C LYS A 92 12.52 -14.83 -9.91
N ASN A 93 12.40 -14.29 -8.70
CA ASN A 93 12.15 -15.08 -7.49
C ASN A 93 11.14 -14.44 -6.53
N MET A 94 10.54 -13.31 -6.88
CA MET A 94 9.57 -12.54 -6.08
C MET A 94 10.15 -11.88 -4.81
N ILE A 95 11.45 -12.02 -4.57
CA ILE A 95 12.16 -11.50 -3.39
C ILE A 95 13.11 -10.38 -3.79
N ASP A 96 13.97 -10.66 -4.77
CA ASP A 96 14.94 -9.68 -5.27
C ASP A 96 14.33 -8.96 -6.48
N TRP A 97 14.10 -7.67 -6.33
CA TRP A 97 13.53 -6.82 -7.37
C TRP A 97 14.56 -5.83 -7.90
N THR A 98 14.61 -5.73 -9.21
CA THR A 98 15.44 -4.75 -9.93
C THR A 98 14.56 -3.61 -10.42
N TYR A 99 14.93 -2.39 -10.11
CA TYR A 99 14.31 -1.20 -10.70
C TYR A 99 14.82 -1.04 -12.15
N GLU A 100 13.90 -1.11 -13.11
CA GLU A 100 14.21 -1.05 -14.55
C GLU A 100 14.09 0.38 -15.11
N GLY A 101 13.44 1.28 -14.36
CA GLY A 101 13.29 2.70 -14.71
C GLY A 101 11.94 3.07 -15.31
N GLU A 102 11.90 4.29 -15.84
CA GLU A 102 10.73 4.87 -16.49
C GLU A 102 10.44 4.19 -17.82
N ILE A 103 9.17 3.78 -18.03
CA ILE A 103 8.69 3.13 -19.25
C ILE A 103 7.98 4.08 -20.21
N LEU A 104 7.28 5.10 -19.68
CA LEU A 104 6.54 6.12 -20.42
C LEU A 104 6.32 7.34 -19.53
N SER A 105 6.48 8.55 -20.07
CA SER A 105 6.10 9.79 -19.40
C SER A 105 4.82 10.36 -19.98
N ASN A 106 3.93 10.87 -19.11
CA ASN A 106 2.70 11.54 -19.55
C ASN A 106 2.98 12.75 -20.45
N SER A 107 4.16 13.36 -20.29
CA SER A 107 4.61 14.48 -21.13
C SER A 107 4.89 14.09 -22.59
N GLU A 108 5.03 12.80 -22.90
CA GLU A 108 5.25 12.28 -24.25
C GLU A 108 3.94 11.99 -24.98
N ILE A 109 2.80 11.99 -24.27
CA ILE A 109 1.47 11.71 -24.80
C ILE A 109 0.87 13.02 -25.35
N LYS A 110 0.81 13.12 -26.69
CA LYS A 110 0.44 14.36 -27.37
C LYS A 110 -1.02 14.78 -27.18
N TRP A 111 -1.89 13.83 -26.89
CA TRP A 111 -3.31 14.07 -26.67
C TRP A 111 -3.68 14.26 -25.20
N ALA A 112 -2.73 14.10 -24.26
CA ALA A 112 -2.97 14.35 -22.84
C ALA A 112 -3.28 15.82 -22.57
N SER A 113 -4.16 16.08 -21.60
CA SER A 113 -4.55 17.43 -21.16
C SER A 113 -3.55 18.04 -20.18
N ASP A 114 -2.80 17.20 -19.45
CA ASP A 114 -1.84 17.59 -18.44
C ASP A 114 -0.59 16.69 -18.51
N LYS A 115 0.32 16.82 -17.53
CA LYS A 115 1.57 16.06 -17.46
C LYS A 115 1.66 15.17 -16.20
N TYR A 116 0.56 14.98 -15.50
CA TYR A 116 0.58 14.49 -14.12
C TYR A 116 -0.51 13.46 -13.84
N SER A 117 -1.19 12.98 -14.86
CA SER A 117 -2.27 12.00 -14.75
C SER A 117 -1.85 10.63 -15.30
N SER A 118 -0.62 10.19 -14.99
CA SER A 118 -0.14 8.83 -15.29
C SER A 118 -0.74 7.83 -14.31
N TRP A 119 -2.06 7.58 -14.43
CA TRP A 119 -2.80 6.74 -13.50
C TRP A 119 -2.65 5.26 -13.86
N ALA A 120 -3.47 4.39 -13.30
CA ALA A 120 -3.33 2.96 -13.47
C ALA A 120 -3.18 2.49 -14.92
N GLY A 121 -2.43 1.42 -15.11
CA GLY A 121 -2.26 0.80 -16.41
C GLY A 121 -1.73 -0.62 -16.30
N GLN A 122 -1.90 -1.41 -17.37
CA GLN A 122 -1.45 -2.79 -17.44
C GLN A 122 -0.70 -3.07 -18.74
N VAL A 123 0.44 -3.77 -18.63
CA VAL A 123 1.18 -4.26 -19.78
C VAL A 123 0.77 -5.69 -20.10
N VAL A 124 0.54 -5.96 -21.39
CA VAL A 124 0.31 -7.31 -21.90
C VAL A 124 1.28 -7.63 -23.02
N LYS A 125 1.69 -8.89 -23.12
CA LYS A 125 2.47 -9.40 -24.25
C LYS A 125 1.54 -9.99 -25.30
N TYR A 126 1.72 -9.59 -26.55
CA TYR A 126 1.06 -10.20 -27.69
C TYR A 126 2.04 -10.38 -28.84
N HIS A 127 2.28 -11.62 -29.23
CA HIS A 127 3.33 -12.01 -30.14
C HIS A 127 4.73 -11.52 -29.66
N ASP A 128 5.41 -10.72 -30.49
CA ASP A 128 6.74 -10.17 -30.24
C ASP A 128 6.73 -8.75 -29.67
N LYS A 129 5.54 -8.26 -29.24
CA LYS A 129 5.34 -6.91 -28.74
C LYS A 129 4.70 -6.90 -27.38
N TYR A 130 4.86 -5.76 -26.71
CA TYR A 130 4.26 -5.44 -25.43
C TYR A 130 3.36 -4.21 -25.63
N TYR A 131 2.14 -4.29 -25.13
CA TYR A 131 1.13 -3.25 -25.21
C TYR A 131 0.83 -2.77 -23.81
N PHE A 132 1.02 -1.49 -23.57
CA PHE A 132 0.72 -0.85 -22.29
C PHE A 132 -0.58 -0.06 -22.43
N TYR A 133 -1.66 -0.58 -21.86
CA TYR A 133 -2.92 0.12 -21.71
C TYR A 133 -2.84 0.95 -20.43
N TYR A 134 -3.15 2.23 -20.51
CA TYR A 134 -3.03 3.18 -19.41
C TYR A 134 -4.15 4.20 -19.45
N CYS A 135 -4.43 4.89 -18.33
CA CYS A 135 -5.34 6.01 -18.37
C CYS A 135 -4.64 7.34 -18.07
N THR A 136 -5.12 8.39 -18.69
CA THR A 136 -4.70 9.78 -18.46
C THR A 136 -5.82 10.75 -18.81
N GLY A 137 -5.67 12.03 -18.41
CA GLY A 137 -6.57 13.10 -18.86
C GLY A 137 -6.36 13.39 -20.34
N ALA A 138 -7.43 13.45 -21.12
CA ALA A 138 -7.41 13.83 -22.52
C ALA A 138 -7.74 15.32 -22.72
N ASN A 139 -7.15 15.96 -23.72
CA ASN A 139 -7.54 17.31 -24.13
C ASN A 139 -8.92 17.32 -24.81
N ALA A 140 -9.55 18.50 -24.91
CA ALA A 140 -10.92 18.64 -25.44
C ALA A 140 -11.11 18.12 -26.87
N GLU A 141 -10.06 18.15 -27.71
CA GLU A 141 -10.11 17.66 -29.09
C GLU A 141 -10.15 16.12 -29.14
N ASN A 142 -9.70 15.46 -28.08
CA ASN A 142 -9.60 14.01 -27.93
C ASN A 142 -10.62 13.44 -26.93
N GLY A 143 -11.72 14.11 -26.70
CA GLY A 143 -12.83 13.64 -25.87
C GLY A 143 -12.92 14.31 -24.50
N GLY A 144 -11.89 15.02 -24.06
CA GLY A 144 -11.81 15.62 -22.73
C GLY A 144 -11.76 14.58 -21.61
N ASP A 145 -11.48 15.02 -20.39
CA ASP A 145 -11.45 14.20 -19.17
C ASP A 145 -10.64 12.89 -19.25
N ARG A 146 -10.98 11.84 -18.49
CA ARG A 146 -10.24 10.58 -18.45
C ARG A 146 -10.47 9.73 -19.69
N SER A 147 -9.41 9.12 -20.17
CA SER A 147 -9.43 8.31 -21.39
C SER A 147 -8.38 7.20 -21.32
N ILE A 148 -8.65 6.08 -21.97
CA ILE A 148 -7.70 4.96 -22.06
C ILE A 148 -6.81 5.14 -23.28
N GLY A 149 -5.49 5.12 -23.07
CA GLY A 149 -4.47 5.09 -24.11
C GLY A 149 -3.87 3.71 -24.30
N VAL A 150 -3.11 3.55 -25.36
CA VAL A 150 -2.24 2.39 -25.57
C VAL A 150 -0.89 2.82 -26.14
N ALA A 151 0.18 2.27 -25.57
CA ALA A 151 1.54 2.45 -26.06
C ALA A 151 2.18 1.10 -26.35
N VAL A 152 3.14 1.05 -27.27
CA VAL A 152 3.72 -0.20 -27.77
C VAL A 152 5.23 -0.21 -27.61
N SER A 153 5.79 -1.35 -27.22
CA SER A 153 7.23 -1.60 -27.12
C SER A 153 7.61 -3.00 -27.62
N TYR A 154 8.87 -3.22 -27.92
CA TYR A 154 9.47 -4.56 -28.17
C TYR A 154 10.21 -5.12 -26.93
N SER A 155 10.15 -4.39 -25.80
CA SER A 155 10.73 -4.82 -24.52
C SER A 155 9.70 -4.64 -23.40
N PRO A 156 9.61 -5.55 -22.43
CA PRO A 156 8.74 -5.38 -21.26
C PRO A 156 9.18 -4.20 -20.37
N THR A 157 10.44 -3.81 -20.42
CA THR A 157 10.98 -2.68 -19.66
C THR A 157 10.97 -1.34 -20.42
N GLY A 158 10.31 -1.30 -21.57
CA GLY A 158 10.09 -0.08 -22.36
C GLY A 158 11.28 0.29 -23.26
N ARG A 159 11.43 1.49 -23.85
CA ARG A 159 10.43 2.60 -23.76
C ARG A 159 9.19 2.25 -24.61
N PHE A 160 8.05 2.52 -24.06
CA PHE A 160 6.81 2.43 -24.80
C PHE A 160 6.56 3.70 -25.60
N VAL A 161 5.91 3.56 -26.75
CA VAL A 161 5.58 4.67 -27.65
C VAL A 161 4.07 4.71 -27.80
N ASP A 162 3.46 5.80 -27.38
CA ASP A 162 2.01 6.05 -27.52
C ASP A 162 1.59 6.08 -29.00
N ILE A 163 0.40 5.53 -29.31
CA ILE A 163 -0.14 5.47 -30.68
C ILE A 163 -0.59 6.84 -31.24
N GLY A 164 -0.55 7.90 -30.44
CA GLY A 164 -0.87 9.27 -30.83
C GLY A 164 -2.33 9.68 -30.71
N LYS A 165 -3.18 8.82 -30.13
CA LYS A 165 -4.61 9.07 -29.88
C LYS A 165 -5.13 8.16 -28.76
N PRO A 166 -6.19 8.54 -28.03
CA PRO A 166 -6.83 7.61 -27.10
C PRO A 166 -7.45 6.42 -27.82
N LEU A 167 -7.43 5.26 -27.15
CA LEU A 167 -8.13 4.05 -27.59
C LEU A 167 -9.61 4.09 -27.19
N VAL A 168 -9.90 4.48 -25.93
CA VAL A 168 -11.25 4.78 -25.42
C VAL A 168 -11.26 6.23 -24.98
N ARG A 169 -12.29 6.98 -25.38
CA ARG A 169 -12.47 8.39 -25.02
C ARG A 169 -13.56 8.53 -23.98
N ASN A 170 -13.45 9.50 -23.12
CA ASN A 170 -14.53 9.83 -22.18
C ASN A 170 -15.90 9.93 -22.87
N THR A 171 -15.95 10.55 -24.05
CA THR A 171 -17.18 10.67 -24.84
C THR A 171 -17.71 9.37 -25.44
N ASP A 172 -17.00 8.26 -25.36
CA ASP A 172 -17.48 6.95 -25.82
C ASP A 172 -18.37 6.26 -24.78
N THR A 173 -18.22 6.59 -23.50
CA THR A 173 -18.93 6.01 -22.36
C THR A 173 -19.81 7.02 -21.62
N TYR A 174 -19.42 8.32 -21.64
CA TYR A 174 -20.08 9.38 -20.89
C TYR A 174 -21.54 9.57 -21.27
N ASP A 175 -22.43 9.38 -20.33
CA ASP A 175 -23.89 9.51 -20.48
C ASP A 175 -24.48 10.77 -19.80
N GLY A 176 -23.63 11.63 -19.27
CA GLY A 176 -24.03 12.87 -18.58
C GLY A 176 -23.93 12.79 -17.04
N GLU A 177 -23.55 11.65 -16.48
CA GLU A 177 -23.47 11.45 -15.02
C GLU A 177 -22.04 11.57 -14.49
N ILE A 178 -21.09 10.75 -14.97
CA ILE A 178 -19.73 10.66 -14.46
C ILE A 178 -18.72 10.89 -15.58
N ALA A 179 -17.85 11.90 -15.40
CA ALA A 179 -16.91 12.31 -16.44
C ALA A 179 -15.54 11.60 -16.38
N TRP A 180 -15.30 10.71 -15.43
CA TRP A 180 -14.01 10.06 -15.22
C TRP A 180 -14.12 8.53 -15.09
N GLU A 181 -15.09 7.95 -15.81
CA GLU A 181 -15.31 6.51 -15.80
C GLU A 181 -14.23 5.72 -16.54
N ASP A 182 -13.52 6.35 -17.49
CA ASP A 182 -12.53 5.66 -18.33
C ASP A 182 -11.15 5.68 -17.68
N ILE A 183 -11.03 4.93 -16.57
CA ILE A 183 -9.79 4.71 -15.83
C ILE A 183 -9.55 3.21 -15.61
N ASP A 184 -8.36 2.88 -15.16
CA ASP A 184 -7.94 1.57 -14.64
C ASP A 184 -8.11 0.44 -15.66
N PRO A 185 -7.42 0.49 -16.82
CA PRO A 185 -7.54 -0.56 -17.81
C PRO A 185 -6.94 -1.88 -17.33
N THR A 186 -7.67 -2.98 -17.56
CA THR A 186 -7.23 -4.36 -17.42
C THR A 186 -7.42 -5.11 -18.73
N PHE A 187 -6.66 -6.18 -18.95
CA PHE A 187 -6.66 -6.87 -20.23
C PHE A 187 -6.55 -8.39 -20.09
N TRP A 188 -7.27 -9.12 -20.95
CA TRP A 188 -7.20 -10.57 -21.02
C TRP A 188 -7.27 -11.07 -22.47
N ILE A 189 -6.48 -12.10 -22.78
CA ILE A 189 -6.56 -12.81 -24.06
C ILE A 189 -7.05 -14.22 -23.77
N GLU A 190 -8.07 -14.66 -24.48
CA GLU A 190 -8.63 -16.00 -24.37
C GLU A 190 -8.90 -16.58 -25.75
N THR A 191 -8.70 -17.90 -25.89
CA THR A 191 -9.06 -18.62 -27.10
C THR A 191 -10.25 -19.52 -26.79
N ASP A 192 -11.34 -19.41 -27.56
CA ASP A 192 -12.52 -20.25 -27.39
C ASP A 192 -12.32 -21.67 -27.93
N GLU A 193 -13.36 -22.50 -27.80
CA GLU A 193 -13.36 -23.90 -28.25
C GLU A 193 -13.28 -24.04 -29.78
N GLU A 194 -13.70 -23.01 -30.51
CA GLU A 194 -13.62 -22.93 -31.99
C GLU A 194 -12.23 -22.45 -32.46
N GLY A 195 -11.34 -22.07 -31.55
CA GLY A 195 -10.02 -21.54 -31.83
C GLY A 195 -10.02 -20.04 -32.19
N ILE A 196 -11.09 -19.32 -31.87
CA ILE A 196 -11.18 -17.88 -32.05
C ILE A 196 -10.55 -17.19 -30.85
N GLU A 197 -9.66 -16.25 -31.12
CA GLU A 197 -9.01 -15.45 -30.08
C GLU A 197 -9.82 -14.19 -29.77
N HIS A 198 -10.12 -14.03 -28.48
CA HIS A 198 -10.78 -12.88 -27.90
C HIS A 198 -9.77 -12.03 -27.12
N ARG A 199 -9.70 -10.75 -27.42
CA ARG A 199 -8.80 -9.75 -26.82
C ARG A 199 -9.66 -8.75 -26.07
N ILE A 200 -9.82 -8.96 -24.77
CA ILE A 200 -10.82 -8.28 -23.94
C ILE A 200 -10.12 -7.20 -23.12
N LEU A 201 -10.42 -5.93 -23.43
CA LEU A 201 -10.04 -4.77 -22.63
C LEU A 201 -11.19 -4.45 -21.67
N GLY A 202 -10.89 -4.40 -20.37
CA GLY A 202 -11.80 -3.95 -19.32
C GLY A 202 -11.30 -2.67 -18.66
N TRP A 203 -12.20 -1.87 -18.07
CA TRP A 203 -11.87 -0.65 -17.34
C TRP A 203 -13.07 -0.17 -16.52
N GLY A 204 -12.92 0.90 -15.73
CA GLY A 204 -14.06 1.65 -15.24
C GLY A 204 -13.98 2.14 -13.81
N ASN A 205 -14.71 3.25 -13.58
CA ASN A 205 -14.99 3.81 -12.26
C ASN A 205 -16.52 3.93 -12.12
N TYR A 206 -17.06 3.56 -10.95
CA TYR A 206 -18.49 3.38 -10.63
C TYR A 206 -19.23 2.37 -11.53
N ARG A 207 -18.81 2.17 -12.76
CA ARG A 207 -19.30 1.14 -13.68
C ARG A 207 -18.13 0.38 -14.27
N SER A 208 -18.27 -0.93 -14.40
CA SER A 208 -17.32 -1.76 -15.14
C SER A 208 -17.68 -1.75 -16.61
N PHE A 209 -16.70 -1.54 -17.47
CA PHE A 209 -16.83 -1.62 -18.92
C PHE A 209 -15.91 -2.70 -19.48
N ASN A 210 -16.29 -3.29 -20.61
CA ASN A 210 -15.33 -4.01 -21.45
C ASN A 210 -15.68 -3.90 -22.94
N CYS A 211 -14.69 -4.19 -23.78
CA CYS A 211 -14.86 -4.40 -25.20
C CYS A 211 -13.82 -5.39 -25.73
N GLU A 212 -14.06 -5.95 -26.90
CA GLU A 212 -13.04 -6.70 -27.62
C GLU A 212 -12.19 -5.78 -28.50
N LEU A 213 -10.89 -6.06 -28.59
CA LEU A 213 -10.00 -5.42 -29.54
C LEU A 213 -9.82 -6.27 -30.81
N ASN A 214 -9.47 -5.60 -31.91
CA ASN A 214 -9.00 -6.24 -33.12
C ASN A 214 -7.60 -6.87 -32.91
N GLU A 215 -7.13 -7.66 -33.86
CA GLU A 215 -5.83 -8.33 -33.83
C GLU A 215 -4.64 -7.34 -33.74
N ASP A 216 -4.84 -6.10 -34.15
CA ASP A 216 -3.83 -5.05 -34.05
C ASP A 216 -3.55 -4.58 -32.62
N MET A 217 -4.40 -4.95 -31.64
CA MET A 217 -4.32 -4.58 -30.21
C MET A 217 -4.47 -3.08 -29.93
N ILE A 218 -4.77 -2.27 -30.93
CA ILE A 218 -4.81 -0.80 -30.85
C ILE A 218 -6.09 -0.20 -31.41
N SER A 219 -7.08 -1.03 -31.74
CA SER A 219 -8.40 -0.62 -32.19
C SER A 219 -9.49 -1.51 -31.60
N ILE A 220 -10.65 -0.90 -31.28
CA ILE A 220 -11.79 -1.61 -30.71
C ILE A 220 -12.55 -2.33 -31.83
N LYS A 221 -12.97 -3.57 -31.55
CA LYS A 221 -13.83 -4.35 -32.42
C LYS A 221 -15.23 -3.72 -32.49
N ILE A 222 -15.76 -3.56 -33.69
CA ILE A 222 -17.09 -2.98 -33.93
C ILE A 222 -18.14 -4.08 -34.09
N LYS A 223 -19.42 -3.73 -33.92
CA LYS A 223 -20.52 -4.64 -34.22
C LYS A 223 -20.51 -5.03 -35.69
N ASP A 224 -20.82 -6.27 -36.00
CA ASP A 224 -20.85 -6.80 -37.35
C ASP A 224 -21.64 -5.88 -38.29
N GLY A 225 -21.01 -5.47 -39.40
CA GLY A 225 -21.60 -4.69 -40.48
C GLY A 225 -21.46 -3.18 -40.40
N ASP A 226 -20.75 -2.64 -39.41
CA ASP A 226 -20.51 -1.20 -39.26
C ASP A 226 -19.09 -0.81 -39.70
N GLU A 227 -18.90 -0.53 -40.99
CA GLU A 227 -17.61 -0.07 -41.51
C GLU A 227 -17.31 1.42 -41.20
N THR A 228 -18.28 2.17 -40.66
CA THR A 228 -18.16 3.63 -40.49
C THR A 228 -17.12 4.01 -39.45
N ARG A 229 -16.80 3.11 -38.54
CA ARG A 229 -15.87 3.33 -37.42
C ARG A 229 -14.38 3.34 -37.81
N LEU A 230 -13.99 2.66 -38.87
CA LEU A 230 -12.61 2.65 -39.35
C LEU A 230 -12.16 4.00 -39.95
N SER A 231 -13.10 4.89 -40.27
CA SER A 231 -12.87 6.16 -40.92
C SER A 231 -13.04 7.41 -40.06
N VAL A 232 -13.29 7.27 -38.72
CA VAL A 232 -13.80 8.37 -37.92
C VAL A 232 -12.71 9.00 -37.04
N GLU A 233 -12.56 10.33 -37.18
CA GLU A 233 -11.61 11.15 -36.39
C GLU A 233 -12.22 11.82 -35.16
N LYS A 234 -13.53 11.76 -34.94
CA LYS A 234 -14.23 12.44 -33.84
C LYS A 234 -15.11 11.50 -33.01
N ALA A 235 -15.13 11.73 -31.71
CA ALA A 235 -15.86 10.95 -30.72
C ALA A 235 -17.40 10.93 -30.93
N SER A 236 -17.99 12.04 -31.39
CA SER A 236 -19.42 12.10 -31.73
C SER A 236 -19.89 11.07 -32.76
N ASP A 237 -18.94 10.38 -33.37
CA ASP A 237 -19.16 9.48 -34.46
C ASP A 237 -18.92 8.00 -34.06
N MET A 238 -18.88 7.68 -32.74
CA MET A 238 -18.64 6.34 -32.20
C MET A 238 -19.86 5.64 -31.56
N PRO A 239 -21.09 5.77 -32.08
CA PRO A 239 -22.27 5.14 -31.47
C PRO A 239 -22.29 3.60 -31.54
N ASN A 240 -21.30 2.97 -32.19
CA ASN A 240 -21.32 1.55 -32.56
C ASN A 240 -20.14 0.75 -31.98
N ALA A 241 -19.37 1.29 -31.02
CA ALA A 241 -18.47 0.48 -30.22
C ALA A 241 -19.25 -0.62 -29.50
N ASP A 242 -18.78 -1.84 -29.58
CA ASP A 242 -19.37 -2.92 -28.79
C ASP A 242 -18.84 -2.89 -27.35
N ILE A 243 -19.03 -1.73 -26.69
CA ILE A 243 -18.69 -1.54 -25.28
C ILE A 243 -19.84 -2.10 -24.44
N LYS A 244 -19.52 -3.00 -23.52
CA LYS A 244 -20.46 -3.61 -22.60
C LYS A 244 -20.34 -2.94 -21.23
N ILE A 245 -21.48 -2.60 -20.65
CA ILE A 245 -21.55 -2.18 -19.23
C ILE A 245 -21.70 -3.43 -18.37
N GLY A 246 -20.86 -3.55 -17.34
CA GLY A 246 -20.83 -4.72 -16.47
C GLY A 246 -22.07 -4.86 -15.60
N VAL A 247 -22.48 -6.11 -15.40
CA VAL A 247 -23.54 -6.49 -14.46
C VAL A 247 -22.96 -7.46 -13.43
N ILE A 248 -22.95 -7.08 -12.17
CA ILE A 248 -22.52 -7.94 -11.06
C ILE A 248 -23.76 -8.39 -10.29
N LYS A 249 -24.23 -9.60 -10.60
CA LYS A 249 -25.39 -10.24 -9.94
C LYS A 249 -25.04 -10.59 -8.49
N GLY A 250 -25.95 -10.33 -7.56
CA GLY A 250 -25.76 -10.65 -6.13
C GLY A 250 -24.94 -9.63 -5.35
N LEU A 251 -24.58 -8.51 -5.94
CA LEU A 251 -23.98 -7.38 -5.22
C LEU A 251 -24.96 -6.90 -4.14
N PRO A 252 -24.55 -6.78 -2.86
CA PRO A 252 -25.45 -6.37 -1.79
C PRO A 252 -26.05 -4.98 -2.01
N SER A 253 -27.31 -4.78 -1.61
CA SER A 253 -27.99 -3.49 -1.79
C SER A 253 -27.30 -2.39 -0.96
N GLY A 254 -27.02 -1.25 -1.59
CA GLY A 254 -26.34 -0.12 -0.96
C GLY A 254 -24.83 -0.17 -1.04
N HIS A 255 -24.31 -1.19 -1.72
CA HIS A 255 -22.89 -1.38 -1.98
C HIS A 255 -22.62 -1.32 -3.48
N GLN A 256 -21.37 -1.03 -3.86
CA GLN A 256 -21.04 -0.77 -5.25
C GLN A 256 -19.64 -1.25 -5.67
N TYR A 257 -19.50 -1.51 -6.95
CA TYR A 257 -18.23 -1.50 -7.64
C TYR A 257 -17.71 -0.05 -7.66
N THR A 258 -16.45 0.16 -7.29
CA THR A 258 -15.85 1.49 -7.31
C THR A 258 -14.94 1.65 -8.52
N GLU A 259 -13.81 0.92 -8.58
CA GLU A 259 -12.81 1.04 -9.64
C GLU A 259 -11.83 -0.14 -9.65
N ALA A 260 -10.67 0.02 -10.27
CA ALA A 260 -9.55 -0.93 -10.24
C ALA A 260 -9.92 -2.35 -10.70
N PRO A 261 -10.55 -2.56 -11.86
CA PRO A 261 -10.80 -3.91 -12.35
C PRO A 261 -9.50 -4.64 -12.67
N TYR A 262 -9.42 -5.93 -12.31
CA TYR A 262 -8.30 -6.78 -12.70
C TYR A 262 -8.81 -8.18 -13.06
N TYR A 263 -8.46 -8.68 -14.24
CA TYR A 263 -8.87 -9.98 -14.73
C TYR A 263 -7.89 -11.07 -14.32
N TYR A 264 -8.45 -12.22 -13.93
CA TYR A 264 -7.69 -13.44 -13.61
C TYR A 264 -8.50 -14.66 -14.02
N LYS A 265 -7.83 -15.78 -14.28
CA LYS A 265 -8.45 -17.05 -14.67
C LYS A 265 -7.86 -18.21 -13.90
N ARG A 266 -8.73 -19.18 -13.57
CA ARG A 266 -8.32 -20.46 -13.01
C ARG A 266 -9.12 -21.62 -13.60
N ILE A 267 -8.45 -22.74 -13.77
CA ILE A 267 -9.12 -24.02 -14.03
C ILE A 267 -9.28 -24.71 -12.67
N LEU A 268 -10.52 -24.98 -12.27
CA LEU A 268 -10.86 -25.60 -11.01
C LEU A 268 -10.61 -27.10 -11.04
N LEU A 269 -10.65 -27.76 -9.88
CA LEU A 269 -10.38 -29.20 -9.76
C LEU A 269 -11.38 -30.07 -10.54
N ASP A 270 -12.60 -29.62 -10.74
CA ASP A 270 -13.64 -30.30 -11.53
C ASP A 270 -13.52 -30.05 -13.04
N GLY A 271 -12.51 -29.25 -13.47
CA GLY A 271 -12.27 -28.89 -14.85
C GLY A 271 -13.01 -27.62 -15.31
N THR A 272 -13.82 -26.99 -14.45
CA THR A 272 -14.49 -25.73 -14.76
C THR A 272 -13.47 -24.61 -14.97
N THR A 273 -13.59 -23.88 -16.07
CA THR A 273 -12.83 -22.63 -16.27
C THR A 273 -13.60 -21.49 -15.62
N ARG A 274 -12.98 -20.87 -14.61
CA ARG A 274 -13.53 -19.72 -13.91
C ARG A 274 -12.72 -18.48 -14.23
N TYR A 275 -13.41 -17.42 -14.66
CA TYR A 275 -12.89 -16.09 -14.84
C TYR A 275 -13.25 -15.25 -13.62
N TYR A 276 -12.34 -14.39 -13.20
CA TYR A 276 -12.50 -13.50 -12.06
C TYR A 276 -12.34 -12.06 -12.50
N LEU A 277 -13.17 -11.20 -11.93
CA LEU A 277 -13.03 -9.76 -11.91
C LEU A 277 -12.75 -9.36 -10.47
N PHE A 278 -11.52 -8.98 -10.17
CA PHE A 278 -11.18 -8.33 -8.92
C PHE A 278 -11.41 -6.83 -9.06
N PHE A 279 -11.83 -6.14 -7.99
CA PHE A 279 -12.15 -4.72 -8.06
C PHE A 279 -12.16 -4.06 -6.68
N ALA A 280 -11.99 -2.73 -6.63
CA ALA A 280 -12.22 -1.91 -5.47
C ALA A 280 -13.72 -1.78 -5.21
N TYR A 281 -14.11 -1.96 -3.94
CA TYR A 281 -15.48 -2.10 -3.47
C TYR A 281 -15.77 -1.07 -2.40
N ASP A 282 -16.82 -0.28 -2.59
CA ASP A 282 -17.20 0.84 -1.74
C ASP A 282 -16.11 1.92 -1.57
N TRP A 283 -16.45 2.96 -0.87
CA TRP A 283 -15.50 3.95 -0.38
C TRP A 283 -15.13 3.63 1.06
N ARG A 284 -14.00 3.78 1.38
CA ARG A 284 -12.58 3.54 1.32
C ARG A 284 -12.31 2.10 0.92
N GLU A 285 -12.11 1.89 -0.23
CA GLU A 285 -11.91 0.70 -1.04
C GLU A 285 -11.46 -0.55 -0.31
N GLN A 286 -12.45 -1.34 0.11
CA GLN A 286 -12.24 -2.77 0.31
C GLN A 286 -11.92 -3.39 -1.05
N MET A 287 -11.33 -4.57 -1.05
CA MET A 287 -11.17 -5.33 -2.28
C MET A 287 -12.18 -6.48 -2.31
N ALA A 288 -12.83 -6.62 -3.44
CA ALA A 288 -13.80 -7.68 -3.69
C ALA A 288 -13.50 -8.41 -5.00
N TYR A 289 -14.22 -9.51 -5.21
CA TYR A 289 -14.19 -10.19 -6.51
C TYR A 289 -15.60 -10.58 -6.96
N ALA A 290 -15.73 -10.70 -8.25
CA ALA A 290 -16.84 -11.36 -8.92
C ALA A 290 -16.29 -12.41 -9.88
N TYR A 291 -17.13 -13.34 -10.34
CA TYR A 291 -16.71 -14.44 -11.20
C TYR A 291 -17.79 -14.82 -12.22
N CYS A 292 -17.35 -15.48 -13.29
CA CYS A 292 -18.20 -16.24 -14.19
C CYS A 292 -17.50 -17.54 -14.64
N ASP A 293 -18.28 -18.54 -15.02
CA ASP A 293 -17.77 -19.89 -15.33
C ASP A 293 -17.82 -20.21 -16.83
N ASN A 294 -17.94 -19.18 -17.67
CA ASN A 294 -17.89 -19.35 -19.12
C ASN A 294 -17.41 -18.06 -19.82
N LEU A 295 -16.80 -18.24 -20.98
CA LEU A 295 -16.23 -17.15 -21.76
C LEU A 295 -17.29 -16.15 -22.30
N LYS A 296 -18.50 -16.63 -22.58
CA LYS A 296 -19.57 -15.78 -23.10
C LYS A 296 -20.00 -14.72 -22.08
N ASP A 297 -20.18 -15.11 -20.81
CA ASP A 297 -20.52 -14.18 -19.74
C ASP A 297 -19.36 -13.18 -19.51
N PHE A 298 -18.11 -13.66 -19.59
CA PHE A 298 -16.93 -12.79 -19.50
C PHE A 298 -16.92 -11.72 -20.61
N ILE A 299 -17.10 -12.13 -21.88
CA ILE A 299 -17.17 -11.21 -23.03
C ILE A 299 -18.33 -10.21 -22.88
N ASN A 300 -19.48 -10.66 -22.34
CA ASN A 300 -20.65 -9.83 -22.10
C ASN A 300 -20.54 -8.95 -20.85
N ASN A 301 -19.46 -9.04 -20.09
CA ASN A 301 -19.24 -8.35 -18.81
C ASN A 301 -20.33 -8.70 -17.77
N GLU A 302 -20.73 -9.98 -17.72
CA GLU A 302 -21.72 -10.51 -16.79
C GLU A 302 -21.04 -11.33 -15.68
N TRP A 303 -21.20 -10.93 -14.43
CA TRP A 303 -20.50 -11.47 -13.28
C TRP A 303 -21.45 -11.86 -12.16
N THR A 304 -21.01 -12.75 -11.29
CA THR A 304 -21.63 -13.08 -10.00
C THR A 304 -20.72 -12.59 -8.87
N PHE A 305 -21.25 -11.85 -7.93
CA PHE A 305 -20.49 -11.35 -6.78
C PHE A 305 -19.98 -12.51 -5.94
N GLY A 306 -18.68 -12.56 -5.67
CA GLY A 306 -18.03 -13.60 -4.91
C GLY A 306 -17.79 -13.26 -3.45
N GLY A 307 -17.63 -11.98 -3.13
CA GLY A 307 -17.41 -11.49 -1.77
C GLY A 307 -16.28 -10.49 -1.63
N VAL A 308 -16.17 -9.92 -0.44
CA VAL A 308 -15.06 -9.05 -0.03
C VAL A 308 -13.91 -9.93 0.44
N ILE A 309 -12.69 -9.60 0.01
CA ILE A 309 -11.48 -10.39 0.25
C ILE A 309 -10.36 -9.66 0.97
N MET A 310 -10.42 -8.33 1.07
CA MET A 310 -9.41 -7.54 1.76
C MET A 310 -10.01 -6.25 2.30
N GLU A 311 -9.59 -5.84 3.50
CA GLU A 311 -10.01 -4.57 4.12
C GLU A 311 -9.35 -3.34 3.46
N PRO A 312 -9.87 -2.12 3.69
CA PRO A 312 -9.20 -0.88 3.32
C PRO A 312 -7.80 -0.78 3.93
N SER A 313 -6.92 -0.01 3.32
CA SER A 313 -5.62 0.30 3.92
C SER A 313 -5.78 1.28 5.08
N ALA A 314 -4.94 1.15 6.13
CA ALA A 314 -4.84 2.14 7.20
C ALA A 314 -4.06 3.39 6.76
N THR A 315 -3.32 3.32 5.67
CA THR A 315 -2.37 4.35 5.21
C THR A 315 -2.64 4.88 3.81
N SER A 316 -3.68 4.37 3.13
CA SER A 316 -4.13 4.84 1.82
C SER A 316 -5.66 4.90 1.75
N ASN A 317 -6.20 5.87 1.03
CA ASN A 317 -7.63 6.03 0.79
C ASN A 317 -8.13 5.25 -0.43
N THR A 318 -7.24 4.78 -1.30
CA THR A 318 -7.55 3.92 -2.44
C THR A 318 -6.86 2.57 -2.31
N ASN A 319 -7.30 1.61 -3.12
CA ASN A 319 -6.72 0.29 -3.23
C ASN A 319 -6.79 -0.19 -4.68
N HIS A 320 -5.71 -0.75 -5.19
CA HIS A 320 -5.64 -1.27 -6.56
C HIS A 320 -4.81 -2.56 -6.54
N MET A 321 -5.26 -3.58 -7.29
CA MET A 321 -4.63 -4.89 -7.19
C MET A 321 -4.16 -5.45 -8.53
N ALA A 322 -3.28 -6.45 -8.41
CA ALA A 322 -2.98 -7.42 -9.45
C ALA A 322 -2.97 -8.84 -8.88
N VAL A 323 -3.48 -9.80 -9.64
CA VAL A 323 -3.51 -11.22 -9.26
C VAL A 323 -2.85 -12.03 -10.37
N PHE A 324 -1.91 -12.90 -10.00
CA PHE A 324 -1.16 -13.69 -10.97
C PHE A 324 -0.57 -14.96 -10.35
N ASP A 325 -0.26 -15.93 -11.22
CA ASP A 325 0.47 -17.13 -10.85
C ASP A 325 1.94 -17.03 -11.29
N PHE A 326 2.85 -17.45 -10.42
CA PHE A 326 4.25 -17.59 -10.76
C PHE A 326 4.89 -18.77 -10.02
N LYS A 327 5.55 -19.67 -10.75
CA LYS A 327 6.25 -20.85 -10.20
C LYS A 327 5.38 -21.72 -9.27
N GLY A 328 4.08 -21.82 -9.54
CA GLY A 328 3.14 -22.64 -8.79
C GLY A 328 2.52 -21.99 -7.56
N HIS A 329 2.80 -20.73 -7.32
CA HIS A 329 2.23 -19.89 -6.27
C HIS A 329 1.31 -18.85 -6.88
N THR A 330 0.27 -18.45 -6.15
CA THR A 330 -0.65 -17.37 -6.53
C THR A 330 -0.42 -16.17 -5.62
N TYR A 331 -0.24 -15.01 -6.22
CA TYR A 331 0.08 -13.77 -5.54
C TYR A 331 -1.00 -12.73 -5.73
N TYR A 332 -1.18 -11.92 -4.69
CA TYR A 332 -2.03 -10.76 -4.67
C TYR A 332 -1.17 -9.52 -4.38
N VAL A 333 -1.07 -8.63 -5.33
CA VAL A 333 -0.38 -7.35 -5.18
C VAL A 333 -1.41 -6.26 -4.95
N TYR A 334 -1.12 -5.32 -4.08
CA TYR A 334 -1.96 -4.17 -3.77
C TYR A 334 -1.09 -2.97 -3.46
N HIS A 335 -1.67 -1.81 -3.16
CA HIS A 335 -0.90 -0.68 -2.68
C HIS A 335 -1.38 -0.18 -1.31
N ASP A 336 -0.47 0.51 -0.61
CA ASP A 336 -0.76 1.29 0.59
C ASP A 336 0.18 2.50 0.69
N GLY A 337 0.19 3.21 1.83
CA GLY A 337 1.08 4.34 2.09
C GLY A 337 2.12 4.04 3.18
N SER A 338 2.62 2.80 3.28
CA SER A 338 3.45 2.34 4.41
C SER A 338 4.91 2.84 4.39
N LEU A 339 5.41 3.41 3.30
CA LEU A 339 6.73 4.03 3.28
C LEU A 339 6.80 5.29 4.16
N PRO A 340 7.99 5.69 4.65
CA PRO A 340 8.19 6.99 5.28
C PRO A 340 7.62 8.11 4.40
N HIS A 341 6.85 9.04 4.96
CA HIS A 341 6.08 10.08 4.25
C HIS A 341 5.00 9.55 3.31
N GLY A 342 4.67 8.28 3.37
CA GLY A 342 3.61 7.67 2.56
C GLY A 342 2.23 8.21 2.91
N SER A 343 1.29 8.06 1.98
CA SER A 343 -0.11 8.47 2.13
C SER A 343 -0.93 7.88 0.99
N GLY A 344 -2.23 8.17 0.93
CA GLY A 344 -3.04 7.85 -0.25
C GLY A 344 -2.58 8.51 -1.56
N TYR A 345 -1.67 9.49 -1.49
CA TYR A 345 -1.09 10.21 -2.64
C TYR A 345 0.41 9.97 -2.81
N ARG A 346 0.98 9.11 -1.99
CA ARG A 346 2.36 8.60 -2.05
C ARG A 346 2.33 7.13 -1.65
N ARG A 347 1.84 6.33 -2.56
CA ARG A 347 1.54 4.92 -2.39
C ARG A 347 2.76 4.06 -2.71
N VAL A 348 2.70 2.80 -2.33
CA VAL A 348 3.73 1.81 -2.62
C VAL A 348 3.12 0.42 -2.74
N ALA A 349 3.71 -0.42 -3.59
CA ALA A 349 3.22 -1.76 -3.83
C ALA A 349 3.59 -2.74 -2.72
N CYS A 350 2.60 -3.51 -2.26
CA CYS A 350 2.68 -4.59 -1.29
C CYS A 350 2.21 -5.91 -1.92
N ILE A 351 2.60 -7.04 -1.33
CA ILE A 351 2.32 -8.37 -1.89
C ILE A 351 2.02 -9.40 -0.80
N GLU A 352 1.04 -10.24 -1.09
CA GLU A 352 0.73 -11.43 -0.29
C GLU A 352 0.67 -12.67 -1.18
N GLU A 353 1.01 -13.82 -0.63
CA GLU A 353 0.73 -15.12 -1.24
C GLU A 353 -0.60 -15.66 -0.71
N PHE A 354 -1.42 -16.21 -1.59
CA PHE A 354 -2.68 -16.86 -1.19
C PHE A 354 -2.97 -18.11 -2.02
N LYS A 355 -3.93 -18.89 -1.59
CA LYS A 355 -4.37 -20.07 -2.33
C LYS A 355 -5.86 -19.95 -2.62
N VAL A 356 -6.24 -20.03 -3.89
CA VAL A 356 -7.64 -20.17 -4.30
C VAL A 356 -8.20 -21.47 -3.73
N ASN A 357 -9.38 -21.43 -3.11
CA ASN A 357 -10.04 -22.62 -2.57
C ASN A 357 -10.40 -23.60 -3.68
N ASP A 358 -10.57 -24.88 -3.33
CA ASP A 358 -10.85 -25.95 -4.29
C ASP A 358 -12.18 -25.75 -5.06
N ASP A 359 -13.13 -25.04 -4.47
CA ASP A 359 -14.41 -24.64 -5.08
C ASP A 359 -14.32 -23.35 -5.92
N GLY A 360 -13.13 -22.77 -6.03
CA GLY A 360 -12.86 -21.54 -6.76
C GLY A 360 -13.24 -20.27 -6.00
N THR A 361 -13.62 -20.35 -4.72
CA THR A 361 -13.78 -19.13 -3.91
C THR A 361 -12.41 -18.55 -3.53
N ILE A 362 -12.34 -17.22 -3.41
CA ILE A 362 -11.14 -16.54 -2.96
C ILE A 362 -11.22 -16.37 -1.44
N PRO A 363 -10.21 -16.83 -0.67
CA PRO A 363 -10.18 -16.61 0.76
C PRO A 363 -9.99 -15.13 1.09
N TYR A 364 -10.26 -14.76 2.33
CA TYR A 364 -9.88 -13.44 2.84
C TYR A 364 -8.35 -13.32 2.86
N ILE A 365 -7.82 -12.27 2.24
CA ILE A 365 -6.38 -11.98 2.12
C ILE A 365 -6.05 -10.84 3.08
N LYS A 366 -5.20 -11.14 4.05
CA LYS A 366 -4.76 -10.13 5.03
C LYS A 366 -3.67 -9.27 4.42
N LYS A 367 -3.75 -7.96 4.66
CA LYS A 367 -2.60 -7.06 4.49
C LYS A 367 -1.62 -7.35 5.62
N THR A 368 -0.33 -7.52 5.30
CA THR A 368 0.70 -7.76 6.29
C THR A 368 1.92 -6.87 6.10
N ALA A 369 2.58 -6.47 7.18
CA ALA A 369 3.87 -5.80 7.11
C ALA A 369 4.98 -6.75 6.63
N VAL A 370 4.84 -8.03 6.92
CA VAL A 370 5.87 -9.04 6.64
C VAL A 370 5.88 -9.55 5.21
N GLY A 371 4.78 -9.45 4.45
CA GLY A 371 4.70 -9.89 3.06
C GLY A 371 5.26 -11.30 2.85
N LEU A 372 6.16 -11.46 1.86
CA LEU A 372 6.75 -12.76 1.53
C LEU A 372 8.03 -13.10 2.32
N THR A 373 8.69 -12.15 2.97
CA THR A 373 10.04 -12.33 3.51
C THR A 373 10.24 -11.84 4.93
N GLY A 374 9.34 -11.02 5.47
CA GLY A 374 9.40 -10.52 6.82
C GLY A 374 9.13 -11.61 7.87
N THR A 375 9.38 -11.27 9.12
CA THR A 375 9.17 -12.17 10.25
C THR A 375 8.30 -11.50 11.30
N VAL A 376 7.31 -12.23 11.78
CA VAL A 376 6.40 -11.81 12.84
C VAL A 376 6.97 -12.17 14.21
N SER A 377 6.83 -11.25 15.15
CA SER A 377 7.17 -11.47 16.56
C SER A 377 6.01 -11.12 17.48
N GLN A 378 5.90 -11.86 18.57
CA GLN A 378 5.06 -11.52 19.73
C GLN A 378 5.93 -11.02 20.88
N ILE A 379 5.44 -10.01 21.60
CA ILE A 379 6.16 -9.35 22.67
C ILE A 379 5.30 -9.43 23.93
N THR A 380 5.85 -10.07 24.98
CA THR A 380 5.16 -10.23 26.26
C THR A 380 6.02 -9.72 27.41
N ASP A 381 5.42 -9.06 28.39
CA ASP A 381 6.10 -8.75 29.65
C ASP A 381 6.34 -10.04 30.50
N LEU A 382 6.99 -9.92 31.64
CA LEU A 382 7.26 -11.07 32.51
C LEU A 382 6.00 -11.59 33.22
N ASN A 383 4.90 -10.82 33.21
CA ASN A 383 3.61 -11.26 33.75
C ASN A 383 2.77 -11.99 32.69
N GLY A 384 3.21 -12.03 31.44
CA GLY A 384 2.54 -12.68 30.32
C GLY A 384 1.55 -11.79 29.55
N HIS A 385 1.57 -10.47 29.78
CA HIS A 385 0.76 -9.53 29.02
C HIS A 385 1.38 -9.25 27.65
N TYR A 386 0.59 -9.32 26.60
CA TYR A 386 1.01 -9.04 25.23
C TYR A 386 0.91 -7.55 24.91
N ILE A 387 1.87 -7.02 24.15
CA ILE A 387 1.71 -5.74 23.46
C ILE A 387 0.71 -5.97 22.33
N TYR A 388 -0.38 -5.22 22.32
CA TYR A 388 -1.57 -5.46 21.51
C TYR A 388 -2.10 -4.17 20.89
N VAL A 389 -2.58 -4.24 19.65
CA VAL A 389 -3.29 -3.15 18.99
C VAL A 389 -4.78 -3.25 19.35
N GLU A 390 -5.32 -2.25 20.05
CA GLU A 390 -6.75 -2.18 20.28
C GLU A 390 -7.48 -2.02 18.92
N LYS A 391 -8.53 -2.82 18.70
CA LYS A 391 -9.30 -2.74 17.45
C LYS A 391 -9.79 -1.32 17.23
N PHE A 392 -9.45 -0.78 16.06
CA PHE A 392 -10.07 0.45 15.59
C PHE A 392 -11.54 0.15 15.33
N GLU A 393 -12.45 0.80 16.02
CA GLU A 393 -13.79 0.92 15.49
C GLU A 393 -13.68 1.76 14.23
N ASN A 394 -14.10 1.21 13.11
CA ASN A 394 -14.23 1.93 11.84
C ASN A 394 -15.27 3.05 12.03
N THR A 395 -14.87 4.15 12.63
CA THR A 395 -15.62 5.38 12.51
C THR A 395 -15.31 5.92 11.12
N LEU A 396 -16.21 5.58 10.21
CA LEU A 396 -16.21 5.97 8.78
C LEU A 396 -16.40 7.49 8.63
N ASN A 397 -15.47 8.30 9.11
CA ASN A 397 -15.39 9.70 8.78
C ASN A 397 -14.23 9.90 7.82
N ASP A 398 -14.53 10.39 6.63
CA ASP A 398 -13.67 10.50 5.44
C ASP A 398 -12.41 11.37 5.60
N GLU A 399 -12.16 11.97 6.76
CA GLU A 399 -11.14 13.00 6.93
C GLU A 399 -9.91 12.58 7.75
N ASP A 400 -9.91 11.41 8.41
CA ASP A 400 -8.84 11.02 9.34
C ASP A 400 -7.88 10.00 8.71
N TYR A 401 -6.97 10.46 7.87
CA TYR A 401 -5.76 9.74 7.50
C TYR A 401 -4.52 10.59 7.86
N PRO A 402 -3.52 10.00 8.53
CA PRO A 402 -3.43 8.61 8.98
C PRO A 402 -4.29 8.33 10.21
N MET A 403 -4.81 7.10 10.31
CA MET A 403 -5.52 6.64 11.51
C MET A 403 -4.54 6.59 12.70
N ILE A 404 -4.94 7.17 13.83
CA ILE A 404 -4.20 7.00 15.08
C ILE A 404 -4.85 5.87 15.86
N GLY A 405 -4.08 4.84 16.18
CA GLY A 405 -4.53 3.71 16.98
C GLY A 405 -3.99 3.76 18.40
N LYS A 406 -4.57 2.95 19.28
CA LYS A 406 -4.09 2.76 20.63
C LYS A 406 -3.40 1.41 20.77
N ALA A 407 -2.23 1.39 21.40
CA ALA A 407 -1.59 0.16 21.83
C ALA A 407 -1.88 -0.06 23.32
N ILE A 408 -2.26 -1.27 23.69
CA ILE A 408 -2.57 -1.68 25.04
C ILE A 408 -1.83 -2.96 25.42
N SER A 409 -1.89 -3.33 26.68
CA SER A 409 -1.40 -4.58 27.21
C SER A 409 -2.57 -5.47 27.60
N VAL A 410 -2.59 -6.74 27.18
CA VAL A 410 -3.68 -7.68 27.43
C VAL A 410 -3.18 -9.04 27.89
N ASP A 411 -3.99 -9.70 28.73
CA ASP A 411 -3.74 -11.06 29.20
C ASP A 411 -4.13 -12.10 28.12
N ASN A 412 -3.31 -13.14 27.96
CA ASN A 412 -3.64 -14.36 27.21
C ASN A 412 -4.19 -14.15 25.81
N PHE A 413 -3.68 -13.17 25.06
CA PHE A 413 -4.09 -12.92 23.70
C PHE A 413 -3.18 -13.62 22.69
N ASN A 414 -3.78 -14.28 21.70
CA ASN A 414 -3.09 -14.92 20.60
C ASN A 414 -3.83 -14.62 19.31
N GLY A 415 -3.59 -13.44 18.73
CA GLY A 415 -4.19 -12.95 17.51
C GLY A 415 -3.26 -11.97 16.82
N GLU A 416 -3.61 -11.63 15.59
CA GLU A 416 -2.82 -10.77 14.70
C GLU A 416 -2.59 -9.36 15.26
N GLU A 417 -3.46 -8.89 16.14
CA GLU A 417 -3.32 -7.60 16.81
C GLU A 417 -2.15 -7.58 17.80
N SER A 418 -1.58 -8.76 18.17
CA SER A 418 -0.38 -8.91 18.98
C SER A 418 0.88 -9.22 18.16
N GLU A 419 0.77 -9.18 16.85
CA GLU A 419 1.84 -9.50 15.91
C GLU A 419 2.57 -8.25 15.44
N TRP A 420 3.90 -8.26 15.61
CA TRP A 420 4.75 -7.12 15.30
C TRP A 420 5.90 -7.53 14.38
N GLU A 421 6.18 -6.72 13.39
CA GLU A 421 7.43 -6.75 12.66
C GLU A 421 8.45 -5.85 13.38
N ILE A 422 9.62 -6.41 13.71
CA ILE A 422 10.69 -5.67 14.38
C ILE A 422 11.67 -5.17 13.33
N ASN A 423 11.58 -3.89 13.03
CA ASN A 423 12.35 -3.23 11.99
C ASN A 423 13.60 -2.50 12.55
N PRO A 424 14.63 -2.19 11.73
CA PRO A 424 15.66 -1.23 12.08
C PRO A 424 15.05 0.08 12.55
N GLY A 425 15.66 0.72 13.56
CA GLY A 425 15.15 1.96 14.14
C GLY A 425 14.97 3.07 13.09
N LYS A 426 13.82 3.70 13.08
CA LYS A 426 13.48 4.79 12.13
C LYS A 426 14.47 5.96 12.22
N SER A 427 14.95 6.30 13.43
CA SER A 427 15.89 7.41 13.64
C SER A 427 17.32 7.09 13.21
N ASP A 428 17.76 5.85 13.27
CA ASP A 428 19.08 5.38 12.85
C ASP A 428 19.03 3.87 12.51
N LYS A 429 18.95 3.59 11.23
CA LYS A 429 18.87 2.21 10.72
C LYS A 429 20.17 1.41 10.88
N LEU A 430 21.31 2.10 11.06
CA LEU A 430 22.64 1.48 11.16
C LEU A 430 22.98 1.10 12.60
N LYS A 431 22.25 1.59 13.60
CA LYS A 431 22.49 1.25 15.00
C LYS A 431 21.78 -0.04 15.39
N ASP A 432 22.54 -1.08 15.65
CA ASP A 432 22.00 -2.44 15.88
C ASP A 432 21.04 -2.52 17.08
N SER A 433 21.25 -1.73 18.13
CA SER A 433 20.37 -1.67 19.29
C SER A 433 19.12 -0.78 19.10
N TYR A 434 18.95 -0.14 17.93
CA TYR A 434 17.75 0.67 17.62
C TYR A 434 16.76 -0.14 16.79
N ILE A 435 15.51 -0.16 17.26
CA ILE A 435 14.41 -0.86 16.62
C ILE A 435 13.18 0.03 16.53
N SER A 436 12.28 -0.32 15.62
CA SER A 436 10.91 0.17 15.55
C SER A 436 9.95 -1.00 15.40
N PHE A 437 8.79 -0.90 16.04
CA PHE A 437 7.75 -1.95 16.00
C PHE A 437 6.69 -1.55 15.00
N GLU A 438 6.57 -2.26 13.90
CA GLU A 438 5.50 -2.11 12.94
C GLU A 438 4.40 -3.13 13.22
N SER A 439 3.16 -2.68 13.22
CA SER A 439 2.02 -3.57 13.42
C SER A 439 1.81 -4.46 12.19
N ASN A 440 1.89 -5.79 12.35
CA ASN A 440 1.54 -6.71 11.27
C ASN A 440 0.03 -6.67 10.96
N TYR A 441 -0.81 -6.29 11.93
CA TYR A 441 -2.25 -6.11 11.78
C TYR A 441 -2.62 -4.82 11.02
N LYS A 442 -1.82 -3.76 11.15
CA LYS A 442 -2.00 -2.47 10.47
C LYS A 442 -0.67 -2.03 9.85
N PRO A 443 -0.29 -2.55 8.68
CA PRO A 443 0.96 -2.24 8.00
C PRO A 443 1.15 -0.73 7.80
N GLY A 444 2.39 -0.26 7.96
CA GLY A 444 2.74 1.16 7.94
C GLY A 444 2.50 1.92 9.24
N MET A 445 1.91 1.26 10.26
CA MET A 445 1.65 1.85 11.58
C MET A 445 2.66 1.33 12.61
N TYR A 446 3.28 2.24 13.33
CA TYR A 446 4.37 1.97 14.28
C TYR A 446 3.97 2.35 15.71
N LEU A 447 4.50 1.61 16.71
CA LEU A 447 4.46 2.08 18.08
C LEU A 447 5.21 3.42 18.20
N ALA A 448 4.55 4.43 18.73
CA ALA A 448 5.09 5.77 18.88
C ALA A 448 4.76 6.36 20.25
N VAL A 449 5.61 7.27 20.73
CA VAL A 449 5.37 8.05 21.94
C VAL A 449 4.27 9.07 21.66
N GLY A 450 3.18 9.00 22.40
CA GLY A 450 2.04 9.92 22.35
C GLY A 450 2.12 11.05 23.36
N ASP A 451 0.97 11.51 23.85
CA ASP A 451 0.84 12.65 24.74
C ASP A 451 1.26 12.33 26.19
N ILE A 452 1.73 13.36 26.90
CA ILE A 452 2.04 13.27 28.32
C ILE A 452 0.75 13.22 29.15
N LYS A 453 0.66 12.26 30.07
CA LYS A 453 -0.42 12.12 31.04
C LYS A 453 -0.19 12.99 32.29
N SER A 454 -1.25 13.20 33.06
CA SER A 454 -1.21 14.00 34.31
C SER A 454 -0.29 13.44 35.41
N ASP A 455 0.04 12.15 35.33
CA ASP A 455 0.95 11.46 36.25
C ASP A 455 2.43 11.47 35.80
N GLY A 456 2.73 12.12 34.66
CA GLY A 456 4.09 12.23 34.07
C GLY A 456 4.50 11.04 33.21
N THR A 457 3.62 10.08 32.99
CA THR A 457 3.81 9.02 31.98
C THR A 457 3.40 9.53 30.61
N TYR A 458 3.72 8.78 29.54
CA TYR A 458 3.28 9.08 28.17
C TYR A 458 2.44 7.94 27.64
N ASP A 459 1.44 8.27 26.84
CA ASP A 459 0.71 7.27 26.05
C ASP A 459 1.63 6.63 25.02
N ILE A 460 1.35 5.40 24.66
CA ILE A 460 1.87 4.74 23.47
C ILE A 460 0.74 4.60 22.47
N VAL A 461 0.96 5.13 21.28
CA VAL A 461 0.00 5.15 20.20
C VAL A 461 0.54 4.39 18.99
N LEU A 462 -0.35 4.09 18.04
CA LEU A 462 0.04 3.69 16.69
C LEU A 462 0.04 4.92 15.79
N SER A 463 1.12 5.18 15.11
CA SER A 463 1.28 6.32 14.22
C SER A 463 2.02 5.93 12.95
N GLN A 464 1.66 6.57 11.85
CA GLN A 464 2.41 6.51 10.60
C GLN A 464 3.52 7.56 10.60
N ASP A 465 4.62 7.29 9.86
CA ASP A 465 5.72 8.24 9.62
C ASP A 465 5.33 9.21 8.49
N VAL A 466 4.51 10.22 8.83
CA VAL A 466 3.92 11.13 7.82
C VAL A 466 4.77 12.35 7.50
N ASN A 467 5.50 12.90 8.51
CA ASN A 467 6.22 14.16 8.34
C ASN A 467 7.73 13.99 8.15
N GLY A 468 8.26 12.79 8.46
CA GLY A 468 9.67 12.42 8.34
C GLY A 468 10.61 13.32 9.15
N THR A 469 10.10 13.91 10.21
CA THR A 469 10.95 14.70 11.11
C THR A 469 11.76 13.79 11.99
N ILE A 470 12.94 14.26 12.43
CA ILE A 470 13.78 13.49 13.37
C ILE A 470 13.04 13.22 14.69
N ASN A 471 12.17 14.11 15.13
CA ASN A 471 11.38 13.91 16.35
C ASN A 471 10.35 12.80 16.17
N GLU A 472 9.67 12.75 15.02
CA GLU A 472 8.73 11.67 14.67
C GLU A 472 9.47 10.32 14.58
N ALA A 473 10.58 10.26 13.85
CA ALA A 473 11.42 9.08 13.78
C ALA A 473 11.93 8.62 15.17
N ASN A 474 12.34 9.57 16.03
CA ASN A 474 12.75 9.27 17.42
C ASN A 474 11.57 8.75 18.27
N SER A 475 10.34 9.26 18.05
CA SER A 475 9.16 8.79 18.79
C SER A 475 8.80 7.33 18.49
N MET A 476 9.13 6.84 17.30
CA MET A 476 8.91 5.47 16.84
C MET A 476 10.12 4.55 17.04
N THR A 477 11.21 5.06 17.65
CA THR A 477 12.45 4.30 17.82
C THR A 477 12.70 4.02 19.28
N PHE A 478 12.99 2.76 19.57
CA PHE A 478 13.36 2.27 20.91
C PHE A 478 14.77 1.70 20.88
N ARG A 479 15.52 1.96 21.95
CA ARG A 479 16.81 1.33 22.20
C ARG A 479 16.59 0.03 22.97
N THR A 480 17.12 -1.07 22.48
CA THR A 480 17.09 -2.36 23.17
C THR A 480 18.23 -2.47 24.17
N ILE A 481 17.88 -2.80 25.40
CA ILE A 481 18.81 -2.98 26.50
C ILE A 481 18.54 -4.30 27.19
N LEU A 482 19.54 -4.83 27.96
CA LEU A 482 19.30 -5.95 28.82
C LEU A 482 18.12 -5.64 29.75
N GLY A 483 17.18 -6.57 29.84
CA GLY A 483 15.98 -6.37 30.66
C GLY A 483 16.28 -5.89 32.08
N LEU A 484 15.47 -4.95 32.55
CA LEU A 484 15.64 -4.38 33.93
C LEU A 484 15.59 -5.42 35.00
N SER A 485 15.01 -6.59 34.75
CA SER A 485 15.05 -7.77 35.64
C SER A 485 16.38 -8.53 35.62
N GLY A 486 17.32 -8.17 34.73
CA GLY A 486 18.56 -8.92 34.49
C GLY A 486 18.41 -10.02 33.43
N THR A 487 17.23 -10.24 32.89
CA THR A 487 16.94 -11.19 31.80
C THR A 487 15.97 -10.55 30.80
N GLY A 488 15.85 -11.12 29.59
CA GLY A 488 14.97 -10.56 28.56
C GLY A 488 15.47 -9.23 28.01
N VAL A 489 14.56 -8.41 27.50
CA VAL A 489 14.84 -7.11 26.88
C VAL A 489 13.97 -6.02 27.50
N SER A 490 14.52 -4.83 27.68
CA SER A 490 13.73 -3.61 27.94
C SER A 490 13.91 -2.63 26.80
N PHE A 491 12.87 -1.84 26.54
CA PHE A 491 12.81 -0.90 25.43
C PHE A 491 12.83 0.54 25.96
N GLU A 492 13.94 1.22 25.78
CA GLU A 492 14.09 2.62 26.17
C GLU A 492 13.77 3.53 24.98
N SER A 493 13.00 4.58 25.21
CA SER A 493 12.66 5.55 24.18
C SER A 493 13.88 6.34 23.70
N VAL A 494 14.05 6.46 22.38
CA VAL A 494 15.08 7.32 21.79
C VAL A 494 14.66 8.78 21.88
N LEU A 495 13.36 9.10 21.80
CA LEU A 495 12.85 10.46 21.98
C LEU A 495 13.05 10.97 23.42
N LEU A 496 12.83 10.10 24.41
CA LEU A 496 12.86 10.41 25.84
C LEU A 496 13.81 9.45 26.57
N PRO A 497 15.14 9.67 26.50
CA PRO A 497 16.11 8.82 27.19
C PRO A 497 15.83 8.71 28.70
N GLY A 498 15.90 7.50 29.25
CA GLY A 498 15.55 7.20 30.65
C GLY A 498 14.06 6.88 30.85
N TYR A 499 13.25 6.89 29.81
CA TYR A 499 11.87 6.40 29.83
C TYR A 499 11.78 5.06 29.12
N TYR A 500 11.04 4.12 29.73
CA TYR A 500 10.93 2.74 29.30
C TYR A 500 9.49 2.39 28.95
N LEU A 501 9.33 1.58 27.93
CA LEU A 501 8.04 0.94 27.61
C LEU A 501 7.65 0.05 28.78
N SER A 502 6.41 0.13 29.22
CA SER A 502 5.87 -0.63 30.35
C SER A 502 4.41 -0.99 30.15
N SER A 503 4.08 -2.24 30.42
CA SER A 503 2.70 -2.75 30.40
C SER A 503 2.06 -2.53 31.77
N SER A 504 1.32 -1.45 31.97
CA SER A 504 0.71 -1.12 33.25
C SER A 504 -0.82 -1.28 33.21
N LYS A 505 -1.37 -2.22 33.99
CA LYS A 505 -2.84 -2.35 34.25
C LYS A 505 -3.70 -2.37 32.98
N ASN A 506 -3.39 -3.17 31.99
CA ASN A 506 -4.04 -3.20 30.66
C ASN A 506 -3.79 -1.95 29.83
N ASP A 507 -2.80 -1.14 30.16
CA ASP A 507 -2.34 0.01 29.41
C ASP A 507 -0.89 -0.18 28.97
N LEU A 508 -0.49 0.37 27.86
CA LEU A 508 0.89 0.43 27.41
C LEU A 508 1.34 1.89 27.53
N ILE A 509 2.37 2.12 28.34
CA ILE A 509 2.84 3.47 28.66
C ILE A 509 4.35 3.58 28.50
N LEU A 510 4.83 4.81 28.43
CA LEU A 510 6.23 5.14 28.59
C LEU A 510 6.44 5.82 29.95
N THR A 511 7.36 5.29 30.78
CA THR A 511 7.60 5.79 32.15
C THR A 511 9.07 5.82 32.52
N SER A 512 9.47 6.82 33.32
CA SER A 512 10.82 6.91 33.91
C SER A 512 10.97 6.12 35.20
N ASN A 513 9.87 5.57 35.74
CA ASN A 513 9.89 4.78 36.98
C ASN A 513 9.11 3.47 36.77
N PRO A 514 9.61 2.55 35.92
CA PRO A 514 8.90 1.34 35.55
C PRO A 514 8.90 0.32 36.69
N VAL A 515 7.80 -0.47 36.75
CA VAL A 515 7.84 -1.76 37.48
C VAL A 515 8.66 -2.74 36.63
N VAL A 516 9.63 -3.38 37.23
CA VAL A 516 10.65 -4.18 36.52
C VAL A 516 10.01 -5.28 35.65
N GLU A 517 9.04 -5.99 36.21
CA GLU A 517 8.36 -7.10 35.55
C GLU A 517 7.47 -6.60 34.36
N GLU A 518 6.92 -5.39 34.46
CA GLU A 518 6.08 -4.75 33.43
C GLU A 518 6.89 -4.10 32.33
N ALA A 519 8.18 -3.83 32.55
CA ALA A 519 9.08 -3.20 31.57
C ALA A 519 10.22 -4.11 31.12
N THR A 520 10.14 -5.39 31.45
CA THR A 520 11.01 -6.43 30.91
C THR A 520 10.19 -7.38 30.04
N PHE A 521 10.63 -7.58 28.80
CA PHE A 521 9.88 -8.31 27.81
C PHE A 521 10.62 -9.54 27.29
N ASN A 522 9.85 -10.54 26.91
CA ASN A 522 10.27 -11.64 26.06
C ASN A 522 9.81 -11.35 24.62
N VAL A 523 10.69 -11.54 23.67
CA VAL A 523 10.40 -11.44 22.24
C VAL A 523 10.43 -12.85 21.67
N LYS A 524 9.33 -13.26 21.06
CA LYS A 524 9.20 -14.58 20.43
C LYS A 524 8.89 -14.41 18.95
N THR A 525 9.83 -14.77 18.09
CA THR A 525 9.58 -14.90 16.64
C THR A 525 8.66 -16.11 16.39
N LEU A 526 7.63 -15.94 15.54
CA LEU A 526 6.62 -16.94 15.19
C LEU A 526 6.99 -17.76 13.96
#